data_e9ab0cdf13c56bc199357805ad4e280f
#
_entry.id   e9ab0cdf13c56bc199357805ad4e280f
#
_cell.length_a   1.000
_cell.length_b   1.000
_cell.length_c   1.000
_cell.angle_alpha   90.00
_cell.angle_beta   90.00
_cell.angle_gamma   90.00
#
_symmetry.space_group_name_H-M   'P 1'
#
loop_
_entity.id
_entity.type
_entity.pdbx_description
1 polymer ?
#
loop_
_entity_poly.entity_id
_entity_poly.type
_entity_poly.pdbx_seq_one_letter_code
_entity_poly.pdbx_strand_id
1 'polypeptide(L)'
;MNWQEITLSNDSTHFHHNGNPLFSKTYKSALKFHAPGLAPVEDETGWYHINSDGLAIYDVRYKRTFGYYCNRAAVTDFQDNCFHIDHSGKPVYNQKYQWVGNYQENRCTVRDENNWYFHISLNGERIYAQNYLYAGDFKDGYACVRLQNGFYKHIDTNGNFCNEHEFEDLGVYHKGFAIAKDKTGWFHIDKSGNEIYKSRFLQVEPFYNGFALVEDFDNQKIIIDEKGSITLFIS
;
A
#
# COMPACT_ATOMS: atom_id res chain seq x y z
N MET A 1 -3.63 25.23 -13.93
CA MET A 1 -2.27 24.66 -14.17
C MET A 1 -2.37 23.15 -14.17
N ASN A 2 -1.58 22.45 -15.00
CA ASN A 2 -1.54 20.98 -14.95
C ASN A 2 -0.68 20.55 -13.74
N TRP A 3 -1.33 19.97 -12.73
CA TRP A 3 -0.66 19.54 -11.50
C TRP A 3 0.42 18.45 -11.73
N GLN A 4 0.32 17.69 -12.82
CA GLN A 4 1.28 16.63 -13.17
C GLN A 4 2.67 17.17 -13.54
N GLU A 5 2.75 18.46 -13.88
CA GLU A 5 4.00 19.16 -14.20
C GLU A 5 4.63 19.84 -12.97
N ILE A 6 3.92 19.80 -11.83
CA ILE A 6 4.43 20.37 -10.57
C ILE A 6 5.37 19.35 -9.92
N THR A 7 6.58 19.79 -9.61
CA THR A 7 7.60 19.00 -8.92
C THR A 7 7.82 19.51 -7.50
N LEU A 8 8.12 18.61 -6.59
CA LEU A 8 8.50 18.93 -5.22
C LEU A 8 10.02 19.13 -5.16
N SER A 9 10.46 20.11 -4.39
CA SER A 9 11.89 20.36 -4.10
C SER A 9 12.53 19.17 -3.37
N ASN A 10 13.85 19.03 -3.47
CA ASN A 10 14.58 17.92 -2.83
C ASN A 10 14.47 17.92 -1.30
N ASP A 11 14.34 19.09 -0.69
CA ASP A 11 14.14 19.28 0.75
C ASP A 11 12.67 19.19 1.18
N SER A 12 11.76 18.94 0.21
CA SER A 12 10.31 18.80 0.44
C SER A 12 9.66 20.02 1.10
N THR A 13 10.14 21.23 0.84
CA THR A 13 9.64 22.47 1.45
C THR A 13 8.89 23.39 0.49
N HIS A 14 9.05 23.23 -0.81
CA HIS A 14 8.41 24.07 -1.83
C HIS A 14 8.20 23.34 -3.15
N PHE A 15 7.42 23.94 -4.02
CA PHE A 15 7.05 23.37 -5.32
C PHE A 15 7.63 24.18 -6.47
N HIS A 16 7.92 23.51 -7.58
CA HIS A 16 8.40 24.09 -8.82
C HIS A 16 7.48 23.75 -9.98
N HIS A 17 7.44 24.65 -10.96
CA HIS A 17 6.87 24.38 -12.27
C HIS A 17 7.86 24.88 -13.33
N ASN A 18 8.24 24.01 -14.27
CA ASN A 18 9.28 24.30 -15.27
C ASN A 18 10.59 24.83 -14.65
N GLY A 19 11.00 24.23 -13.51
CA GLY A 19 12.24 24.60 -12.83
C GLY A 19 12.19 25.91 -12.00
N ASN A 20 11.09 26.65 -12.03
CA ASN A 20 10.93 27.87 -11.27
C ASN A 20 10.06 27.63 -10.02
N PRO A 21 10.32 28.35 -8.89
CA PRO A 21 9.45 28.31 -7.72
C PRO A 21 8.00 28.64 -8.10
N LEU A 22 7.05 27.78 -7.70
CA LEU A 22 5.65 27.93 -8.09
C LEU A 22 4.88 28.88 -7.17
N PHE A 23 5.17 28.81 -5.85
CA PHE A 23 4.53 29.65 -4.83
C PHE A 23 5.58 30.47 -4.08
N SER A 24 5.17 31.63 -3.54
CA SER A 24 6.02 32.41 -2.65
C SER A 24 6.13 31.81 -1.25
N LYS A 25 5.21 30.87 -0.90
CA LYS A 25 5.15 30.22 0.40
C LYS A 25 6.10 29.02 0.45
N THR A 26 6.89 28.94 1.52
CA THR A 26 7.67 27.76 1.90
C THR A 26 6.92 27.03 3.03
N TYR A 27 6.90 25.70 2.97
CA TYR A 27 6.26 24.83 3.95
C TYR A 27 7.30 24.20 4.87
N LYS A 28 6.92 23.74 6.05
CA LYS A 28 7.77 22.90 6.91
C LYS A 28 8.07 21.56 6.25
N SER A 29 7.04 21.00 5.60
CA SER A 29 7.11 19.77 4.85
C SER A 29 6.01 19.74 3.80
N ALA A 30 6.23 19.03 2.70
CA ALA A 30 5.24 18.83 1.67
C ALA A 30 5.39 17.44 1.05
N LEU A 31 4.30 16.91 0.51
CA LEU A 31 4.30 15.71 -0.32
C LEU A 31 3.93 16.10 -1.76
N LYS A 32 4.24 15.21 -2.70
CA LYS A 32 3.95 15.45 -4.13
C LYS A 32 2.46 15.64 -4.38
N PHE A 33 2.14 16.38 -5.43
CA PHE A 33 0.79 16.41 -5.97
C PHE A 33 0.37 15.03 -6.48
N HIS A 34 -0.86 14.64 -6.15
CA HIS A 34 -1.52 13.43 -6.62
C HIS A 34 -2.88 13.75 -7.21
N ALA A 35 -3.47 12.82 -7.93
CA ALA A 35 -4.87 12.93 -8.33
C ALA A 35 -5.74 13.14 -7.07
N PRO A 36 -6.68 14.09 -7.09
CA PRO A 36 -7.17 14.89 -8.21
C PRO A 36 -6.45 16.26 -8.41
N GLY A 37 -5.16 16.38 -8.13
CA GLY A 37 -4.40 17.62 -8.23
C GLY A 37 -4.27 18.35 -6.89
N LEU A 38 -4.12 17.58 -5.81
CA LEU A 38 -3.95 18.05 -4.45
C LEU A 38 -2.62 17.57 -3.86
N ALA A 39 -2.03 18.40 -3.02
CA ALA A 39 -0.81 18.07 -2.30
C ALA A 39 -0.97 18.29 -0.78
N PRO A 40 -0.54 17.33 0.04
CA PRO A 40 -0.42 17.54 1.48
C PRO A 40 0.76 18.48 1.78
N VAL A 41 0.55 19.44 2.66
CA VAL A 41 1.57 20.37 3.12
C VAL A 41 1.45 20.61 4.62
N GLU A 42 2.58 20.97 5.25
CA GLU A 42 2.65 21.30 6.66
C GLU A 42 3.15 22.74 6.83
N ASP A 43 2.47 23.50 7.67
CA ASP A 43 2.95 24.79 8.18
C ASP A 43 2.91 24.84 9.71
N GLU A 44 3.04 26.04 10.32
CA GLU A 44 3.04 26.23 11.77
C GLU A 44 1.75 25.73 12.44
N THR A 45 0.66 25.60 11.69
CA THR A 45 -0.66 25.21 12.20
C THR A 45 -0.94 23.72 12.09
N GLY A 46 -0.12 22.98 11.31
CA GLY A 46 -0.24 21.55 11.05
C GLY A 46 -0.37 21.22 9.57
N TRP A 47 -0.77 19.98 9.29
CA TRP A 47 -0.94 19.44 7.95
C TRP A 47 -2.32 19.74 7.36
N TYR A 48 -2.37 20.04 6.06
CA TYR A 48 -3.59 20.25 5.27
C TYR A 48 -3.30 20.01 3.78
N HIS A 49 -4.32 20.11 2.94
CA HIS A 49 -4.14 19.97 1.49
C HIS A 49 -4.28 21.31 0.77
N ILE A 50 -3.47 21.48 -0.26
CA ILE A 50 -3.54 22.61 -1.20
C ILE A 50 -3.87 22.12 -2.61
N ASN A 51 -4.48 23.02 -3.40
CA ASN A 51 -4.67 22.83 -4.84
C ASN A 51 -3.43 23.31 -5.64
N SER A 52 -3.48 23.19 -6.97
CA SER A 52 -2.40 23.62 -7.87
C SER A 52 -2.16 25.15 -7.91
N ASP A 53 -3.01 25.95 -7.29
CA ASP A 53 -2.83 27.39 -7.12
C ASP A 53 -2.21 27.75 -5.75
N GLY A 54 -1.86 26.73 -4.95
CA GLY A 54 -1.29 26.89 -3.62
C GLY A 54 -2.30 27.25 -2.52
N LEU A 55 -3.60 27.18 -2.83
CA LEU A 55 -4.67 27.53 -1.89
C LEU A 55 -5.10 26.31 -1.08
N ALA A 56 -5.28 26.50 0.24
CA ALA A 56 -5.86 25.48 1.10
C ALA A 56 -7.28 25.12 0.64
N ILE A 57 -7.62 23.84 0.56
CA ILE A 57 -8.95 23.39 0.11
C ILE A 57 -9.96 23.30 1.26
N TYR A 58 -9.50 23.40 2.51
CA TYR A 58 -10.29 23.45 3.74
C TYR A 58 -9.48 24.10 4.88
N ASP A 59 -10.16 24.52 5.96
CA ASP A 59 -9.54 25.24 7.09
C ASP A 59 -9.01 24.32 8.20
N VAL A 60 -9.46 23.06 8.25
CA VAL A 60 -9.07 22.10 9.29
C VAL A 60 -7.58 21.79 9.18
N ARG A 61 -6.94 21.56 10.33
CA ARG A 61 -5.53 21.16 10.43
C ARG A 61 -5.43 19.82 11.16
N TYR A 62 -4.46 19.02 10.72
CA TYR A 62 -4.19 17.69 11.25
C TYR A 62 -2.75 17.60 11.73
N LYS A 63 -2.47 16.66 12.64
CA LYS A 63 -1.10 16.32 13.04
C LYS A 63 -0.32 15.73 11.86
N ARG A 64 -1.02 14.96 10.99
CA ARG A 64 -0.46 14.42 9.74
C ARG A 64 -1.57 14.17 8.72
N THR A 65 -1.25 14.30 7.43
CA THR A 65 -2.12 13.86 6.32
C THR A 65 -1.29 13.29 5.16
N PHE A 66 -1.96 12.50 4.32
CA PHE A 66 -1.39 11.86 3.14
C PHE A 66 -2.19 12.27 1.90
N GLY A 67 -1.75 11.83 0.71
CA GLY A 67 -2.47 12.07 -0.55
C GLY A 67 -3.86 11.42 -0.58
N TYR A 68 -4.69 11.88 -1.51
CA TYR A 68 -6.01 11.28 -1.75
C TYR A 68 -5.89 10.01 -2.58
N TYR A 69 -6.54 8.94 -2.10
CA TYR A 69 -6.72 7.67 -2.80
C TYR A 69 -8.21 7.31 -2.75
N CYS A 70 -8.80 6.96 -3.88
CA CYS A 70 -10.25 6.74 -4.00
C CYS A 70 -11.09 7.88 -3.38
N ASN A 71 -10.66 9.14 -3.57
CA ASN A 71 -11.27 10.36 -3.01
C ASN A 71 -11.29 10.42 -1.46
N ARG A 72 -10.37 9.74 -0.79
CA ARG A 72 -10.19 9.73 0.66
C ARG A 72 -8.72 9.96 1.00
N ALA A 73 -8.46 10.80 1.99
CA ALA A 73 -7.11 11.00 2.51
C ALA A 73 -7.03 10.48 3.94
N ALA A 74 -5.98 9.70 4.23
CA ALA A 74 -5.65 9.29 5.58
C ALA A 74 -5.12 10.49 6.38
N VAL A 75 -5.60 10.65 7.61
CA VAL A 75 -5.15 11.70 8.53
C VAL A 75 -4.92 11.15 9.93
N THR A 76 -4.06 11.83 10.69
CA THR A 76 -3.92 11.67 12.13
C THR A 76 -4.28 13.01 12.78
N ASP A 77 -5.23 13.00 13.72
CA ASP A 77 -5.57 14.22 14.48
C ASP A 77 -4.53 14.49 15.60
N PHE A 78 -4.68 15.62 16.30
CA PHE A 78 -3.77 16.00 17.39
C PHE A 78 -3.94 15.16 18.67
N GLN A 79 -4.92 14.26 18.71
CA GLN A 79 -5.12 13.24 19.74
C GLN A 79 -4.58 11.87 19.33
N ASP A 80 -3.83 11.78 18.23
CA ASP A 80 -3.26 10.55 17.64
C ASP A 80 -4.29 9.55 17.09
N ASN A 81 -5.53 9.98 16.85
CA ASN A 81 -6.51 9.13 16.18
C ASN A 81 -6.31 9.18 14.66
N CYS A 82 -6.34 8.01 14.01
CA CYS A 82 -6.26 7.86 12.57
C CYS A 82 -7.63 7.59 11.95
N PHE A 83 -7.94 8.28 10.86
CA PHE A 83 -9.18 8.13 10.09
C PHE A 83 -9.04 8.72 8.69
N HIS A 84 -10.11 8.69 7.89
CA HIS A 84 -10.10 9.29 6.57
C HIS A 84 -11.00 10.50 6.48
N ILE A 85 -10.61 11.44 5.62
CA ILE A 85 -11.35 12.67 5.31
C ILE A 85 -11.74 12.72 3.84
N ASP A 86 -12.79 13.49 3.55
CA ASP A 86 -13.18 13.88 2.20
C ASP A 86 -12.44 15.17 1.76
N HIS A 87 -12.74 15.66 0.55
CA HIS A 87 -12.15 16.88 -0.01
C HIS A 87 -12.55 18.17 0.75
N SER A 88 -13.58 18.14 1.60
CA SER A 88 -13.93 19.26 2.49
C SER A 88 -13.16 19.24 3.81
N GLY A 89 -12.25 18.28 3.99
CA GLY A 89 -11.50 18.10 5.23
C GLY A 89 -12.33 17.48 6.37
N LYS A 90 -13.50 16.90 6.08
CA LYS A 90 -14.38 16.29 7.10
C LYS A 90 -14.18 14.79 7.17
N PRO A 91 -14.30 14.19 8.40
CA PRO A 91 -14.30 12.75 8.55
C PRO A 91 -15.37 12.09 7.69
N VAL A 92 -15.00 11.00 6.99
CA VAL A 92 -15.90 10.21 6.14
C VAL A 92 -16.81 9.32 6.98
N TYR A 93 -16.34 8.94 8.17
CA TYR A 93 -17.00 8.07 9.13
C TYR A 93 -16.59 8.46 10.57
N ASN A 94 -17.31 7.94 11.58
CA ASN A 94 -17.08 8.32 12.99
C ASN A 94 -16.00 7.49 13.68
N GLN A 95 -15.69 6.29 13.17
CA GLN A 95 -14.71 5.39 13.77
C GLN A 95 -13.31 6.01 13.76
N LYS A 96 -12.54 5.71 14.80
CA LYS A 96 -11.14 6.09 14.94
C LYS A 96 -10.32 4.82 15.13
N TYR A 97 -9.11 4.84 14.58
CA TYR A 97 -8.21 3.71 14.55
C TYR A 97 -6.83 4.09 15.10
N GLN A 98 -6.04 3.10 15.47
CA GLN A 98 -4.63 3.28 15.81
C GLN A 98 -3.79 3.54 14.56
N TRP A 99 -4.22 3.01 13.44
CA TRP A 99 -3.58 3.21 12.15
C TRP A 99 -4.57 2.97 11.01
N VAL A 100 -4.41 3.72 9.92
CA VAL A 100 -5.14 3.53 8.67
C VAL A 100 -4.18 3.62 7.49
N GLY A 101 -4.36 2.75 6.49
CA GLY A 101 -3.66 2.81 5.22
C GLY A 101 -4.28 3.79 4.25
N ASN A 102 -3.84 3.74 3.00
CA ASN A 102 -4.50 4.41 1.89
C ASN A 102 -5.53 3.47 1.25
N TYR A 103 -6.60 4.03 0.69
CA TYR A 103 -7.55 3.23 -0.06
C TYR A 103 -6.94 2.67 -1.34
N GLN A 104 -7.10 1.36 -1.54
CA GLN A 104 -6.78 0.65 -2.78
C GLN A 104 -8.00 -0.17 -3.18
N GLU A 105 -8.39 -0.13 -4.45
CA GLU A 105 -9.57 -0.84 -4.98
C GLU A 105 -10.84 -0.63 -4.14
N ASN A 106 -11.06 0.63 -3.67
CA ASN A 106 -12.18 1.04 -2.81
C ASN A 106 -12.21 0.36 -1.42
N ARG A 107 -11.10 -0.19 -0.96
CA ARG A 107 -10.91 -0.82 0.35
C ARG A 107 -9.69 -0.24 1.04
N CYS A 108 -9.70 -0.28 2.35
CA CYS A 108 -8.58 0.22 3.13
C CYS A 108 -8.29 -0.72 4.31
N THR A 109 -7.03 -0.99 4.51
CA THR A 109 -6.54 -1.69 5.71
C THR A 109 -6.52 -0.73 6.88
N VAL A 110 -7.05 -1.16 8.02
CA VAL A 110 -7.00 -0.42 9.28
C VAL A 110 -6.52 -1.32 10.42
N ARG A 111 -6.00 -0.69 11.48
CA ARG A 111 -5.62 -1.38 12.73
C ARG A 111 -6.34 -0.73 13.89
N ASP A 112 -7.05 -1.56 14.67
CA ASP A 112 -7.79 -1.12 15.85
C ASP A 112 -6.90 -0.96 17.10
N GLU A 113 -7.50 -0.55 18.21
CA GLU A 113 -6.85 -0.36 19.52
C GLU A 113 -6.27 -1.65 20.13
N ASN A 114 -6.76 -2.82 19.70
CA ASN A 114 -6.27 -4.12 20.12
C ASN A 114 -5.17 -4.68 19.21
N ASN A 115 -4.67 -3.87 18.27
CA ASN A 115 -3.70 -4.22 17.24
C ASN A 115 -4.19 -5.24 16.21
N TRP A 116 -5.50 -5.41 16.05
CA TRP A 116 -6.07 -6.24 15.00
C TRP A 116 -6.20 -5.49 13.68
N TYR A 117 -5.79 -6.13 12.60
CA TYR A 117 -5.96 -5.63 11.25
C TYR A 117 -7.21 -6.20 10.60
N PHE A 118 -7.89 -5.37 9.83
CA PHE A 118 -9.02 -5.74 8.96
C PHE A 118 -9.22 -4.68 7.88
N HIS A 119 -10.13 -4.93 6.94
CA HIS A 119 -10.43 -3.97 5.87
C HIS A 119 -11.79 -3.30 6.08
N ILE A 120 -11.86 -2.04 5.63
CA ILE A 120 -13.07 -1.22 5.62
C ILE A 120 -13.42 -0.78 4.20
N SER A 121 -14.72 -0.54 3.95
CA SER A 121 -15.27 0.04 2.74
C SER A 121 -15.01 1.55 2.67
N LEU A 122 -15.34 2.19 1.54
CA LEU A 122 -15.28 3.65 1.37
C LEU A 122 -16.12 4.43 2.40
N ASN A 123 -17.12 3.82 3.01
CA ASN A 123 -17.97 4.41 4.04
C ASN A 123 -17.49 4.10 5.47
N GLY A 124 -16.32 3.46 5.62
CA GLY A 124 -15.79 3.07 6.93
C GLY A 124 -16.43 1.82 7.54
N GLU A 125 -17.27 1.11 6.78
CA GLU A 125 -17.91 -0.12 7.24
C GLU A 125 -16.94 -1.29 7.11
N ARG A 126 -16.94 -2.15 8.09
CA ARG A 126 -16.15 -3.36 8.10
C ARG A 126 -16.62 -4.32 7.00
N ILE A 127 -15.70 -4.85 6.17
CA ILE A 127 -16.06 -5.70 5.02
C ILE A 127 -16.42 -7.12 5.48
N TYR A 128 -15.74 -7.63 6.51
CA TYR A 128 -15.90 -8.99 7.05
C TYR A 128 -15.63 -9.01 8.57
N ALA A 129 -16.01 -10.08 9.27
CA ALA A 129 -15.91 -10.16 10.72
C ALA A 129 -14.52 -10.57 11.24
N GLN A 130 -13.67 -11.18 10.40
CA GLN A 130 -12.37 -11.73 10.81
C GLN A 130 -11.38 -10.63 11.21
N ASN A 131 -10.54 -10.95 12.20
CA ASN A 131 -9.38 -10.16 12.62
C ASN A 131 -8.10 -10.89 12.25
N TYR A 132 -7.08 -10.14 11.87
CA TYR A 132 -5.78 -10.66 11.47
C TYR A 132 -4.64 -10.02 12.27
N LEU A 133 -3.51 -10.73 12.41
CA LEU A 133 -2.29 -10.14 12.97
C LEU A 133 -1.66 -9.11 12.02
N TYR A 134 -1.94 -9.24 10.72
CA TYR A 134 -1.57 -8.30 9.66
C TYR A 134 -2.56 -8.45 8.50
N ALA A 135 -2.84 -7.36 7.82
CA ALA A 135 -3.53 -7.36 6.54
C ALA A 135 -2.86 -6.36 5.61
N GLY A 136 -2.51 -6.80 4.41
CA GLY A 136 -1.98 -5.96 3.34
C GLY A 136 -3.10 -5.28 2.56
N ASP A 137 -2.74 -4.31 1.71
CA ASP A 137 -3.70 -3.66 0.82
C ASP A 137 -4.21 -4.61 -0.26
N PHE A 138 -5.42 -4.37 -0.74
CA PHE A 138 -5.96 -5.09 -1.90
C PHE A 138 -5.21 -4.67 -3.17
N LYS A 139 -4.87 -5.69 -3.96
CA LYS A 139 -4.30 -5.55 -5.30
C LYS A 139 -4.82 -6.68 -6.20
N ASP A 140 -5.29 -6.32 -7.39
CA ASP A 140 -5.88 -7.27 -8.36
C ASP A 140 -7.00 -8.14 -7.75
N GLY A 141 -7.76 -7.59 -6.79
CA GLY A 141 -8.87 -8.27 -6.11
C GLY A 141 -8.47 -9.17 -4.92
N TYR A 142 -7.21 -9.17 -4.50
CA TYR A 142 -6.70 -10.02 -3.42
C TYR A 142 -5.92 -9.21 -2.38
N ALA A 143 -5.95 -9.66 -1.14
CA ALA A 143 -5.08 -9.14 -0.07
C ALA A 143 -4.40 -10.30 0.66
N CYS A 144 -3.15 -10.08 1.08
CA CYS A 144 -2.43 -11.01 1.93
C CYS A 144 -2.77 -10.72 3.40
N VAL A 145 -3.09 -11.75 4.19
CA VAL A 145 -3.39 -11.62 5.62
C VAL A 145 -2.58 -12.61 6.44
N ARG A 146 -2.19 -12.21 7.66
CA ARG A 146 -1.53 -13.07 8.63
C ARG A 146 -2.53 -13.53 9.68
N LEU A 147 -2.68 -14.83 9.80
CA LEU A 147 -3.58 -15.51 10.73
C LEU A 147 -3.03 -15.49 12.17
N GLN A 148 -3.89 -15.81 13.14
CA GLN A 148 -3.49 -15.89 14.55
C GLN A 148 -2.45 -17.01 14.84
N ASN A 149 -2.42 -18.07 14.03
CA ASN A 149 -1.40 -19.12 14.09
C ASN A 149 -0.04 -18.69 13.49
N GLY A 150 0.07 -17.47 12.95
CA GLY A 150 1.27 -16.91 12.39
C GLY A 150 1.49 -17.15 10.89
N PHE A 151 0.69 -18.02 10.25
CA PHE A 151 0.74 -18.28 8.82
C PHE A 151 -0.02 -17.22 8.00
N TYR A 152 0.27 -17.19 6.72
CA TYR A 152 -0.32 -16.26 5.76
C TYR A 152 -1.27 -16.95 4.80
N LYS A 153 -2.31 -16.23 4.38
CA LYS A 153 -3.27 -16.63 3.34
C LYS A 153 -3.64 -15.43 2.49
N HIS A 154 -4.13 -15.68 1.27
CA HIS A 154 -4.82 -14.66 0.50
C HIS A 154 -6.31 -14.70 0.78
N ILE A 155 -6.93 -13.52 0.80
CA ILE A 155 -8.38 -13.32 0.86
C ILE A 155 -8.85 -12.60 -0.40
N ASP A 156 -10.10 -12.88 -0.80
CA ASP A 156 -10.81 -12.14 -1.83
C ASP A 156 -11.41 -10.82 -1.28
N THR A 157 -12.05 -10.07 -2.15
CA THR A 157 -12.66 -8.77 -1.82
C THR A 157 -13.84 -8.85 -0.83
N ASN A 158 -14.35 -10.05 -0.52
CA ASN A 158 -15.39 -10.31 0.48
C ASN A 158 -14.81 -10.83 1.80
N GLY A 159 -13.49 -11.04 1.87
CA GLY A 159 -12.80 -11.59 3.03
C GLY A 159 -12.79 -13.12 3.10
N ASN A 160 -13.16 -13.83 2.03
CA ASN A 160 -13.08 -15.28 1.96
C ASN A 160 -11.65 -15.71 1.63
N PHE A 161 -11.18 -16.80 2.22
CA PHE A 161 -9.90 -17.40 1.83
C PHE A 161 -9.96 -17.89 0.38
N CYS A 162 -8.92 -17.55 -0.41
CA CYS A 162 -8.84 -17.93 -1.81
C CYS A 162 -8.57 -19.42 -2.01
N ASN A 163 -7.95 -20.07 -1.02
CA ASN A 163 -7.65 -21.51 -1.01
C ASN A 163 -7.39 -21.98 0.43
N GLU A 164 -7.16 -23.30 0.61
CA GLU A 164 -6.90 -23.91 1.92
C GLU A 164 -5.42 -23.90 2.33
N HIS A 165 -4.50 -23.48 1.45
CA HIS A 165 -3.08 -23.45 1.75
C HIS A 165 -2.70 -22.36 2.75
N GLU A 166 -1.78 -22.69 3.65
CA GLU A 166 -1.16 -21.77 4.59
C GLU A 166 0.34 -21.69 4.32
N PHE A 167 0.90 -20.47 4.34
CA PHE A 167 2.29 -20.20 4.01
C PHE A 167 3.01 -19.56 5.19
N GLU A 168 4.32 -19.82 5.35
CA GLU A 168 5.14 -19.13 6.36
C GLU A 168 5.32 -17.65 6.05
N ASP A 169 5.35 -17.32 4.75
CA ASP A 169 5.31 -15.94 4.26
C ASP A 169 4.65 -15.90 2.88
N LEU A 170 4.05 -14.75 2.51
CA LEU A 170 3.23 -14.65 1.31
C LEU A 170 3.21 -13.21 0.80
N GLY A 171 3.62 -13.03 -0.46
CA GLY A 171 3.56 -11.76 -1.16
C GLY A 171 2.20 -11.48 -1.80
N VAL A 172 2.06 -10.27 -2.33
CA VAL A 172 0.90 -9.87 -3.15
C VAL A 172 0.98 -10.49 -4.55
N TYR A 173 -0.18 -10.65 -5.20
CA TYR A 173 -0.19 -11.06 -6.60
C TYR A 173 0.41 -9.99 -7.51
N HIS A 174 1.22 -10.45 -8.46
CA HIS A 174 1.73 -9.65 -9.56
C HIS A 174 1.60 -10.46 -10.86
N LYS A 175 0.83 -9.95 -11.83
CA LYS A 175 0.58 -10.62 -13.13
C LYS A 175 0.13 -12.07 -13.03
N GLY A 176 -0.67 -12.40 -12.00
CA GLY A 176 -1.23 -13.74 -11.82
C GLY A 176 -0.45 -14.66 -10.91
N PHE A 177 0.74 -14.27 -10.44
CA PHE A 177 1.59 -15.05 -9.54
C PHE A 177 1.84 -14.32 -8.23
N ALA A 178 2.06 -15.06 -7.16
CA ALA A 178 2.55 -14.54 -5.90
C ALA A 178 3.78 -15.32 -5.43
N ILE A 179 4.62 -14.65 -4.65
CA ILE A 179 5.74 -15.27 -3.95
C ILE A 179 5.19 -15.90 -2.66
N ALA A 180 5.54 -17.14 -2.39
CA ALA A 180 5.17 -17.85 -1.18
C ALA A 180 6.39 -18.51 -0.55
N LYS A 181 6.34 -18.74 0.75
CA LYS A 181 7.37 -19.46 1.51
C LYS A 181 6.76 -20.59 2.31
N ASP A 182 7.41 -21.75 2.28
CA ASP A 182 7.19 -22.86 3.17
C ASP A 182 8.47 -23.16 3.97
N LYS A 183 8.47 -24.24 4.78
CA LYS A 183 9.62 -24.67 5.59
C LYS A 183 10.89 -24.96 4.79
N THR A 184 10.76 -25.15 3.48
CA THR A 184 11.86 -25.57 2.60
C THR A 184 12.41 -24.43 1.76
N GLY A 185 11.72 -23.28 1.69
CA GLY A 185 12.20 -22.10 0.99
C GLY A 185 11.11 -21.32 0.28
N TRP A 186 11.55 -20.41 -0.57
CA TRP A 186 10.69 -19.54 -1.37
C TRP A 186 10.37 -20.14 -2.74
N PHE A 187 9.17 -19.86 -3.24
CA PHE A 187 8.68 -20.32 -4.55
C PHE A 187 7.55 -19.40 -5.05
N HIS A 188 7.03 -19.68 -6.24
CA HIS A 188 5.90 -18.96 -6.78
C HIS A 188 4.65 -19.85 -6.78
N ILE A 189 3.49 -19.22 -6.58
CA ILE A 189 2.17 -19.81 -6.65
C ILE A 189 1.29 -19.10 -7.67
N ASP A 190 0.30 -19.82 -8.21
CA ASP A 190 -0.78 -19.30 -9.02
C ASP A 190 -1.92 -18.71 -8.15
N LYS A 191 -2.96 -18.14 -8.78
CA LYS A 191 -4.13 -17.57 -8.08
C LYS A 191 -4.96 -18.59 -7.29
N SER A 192 -4.80 -19.88 -7.57
CA SER A 192 -5.42 -20.97 -6.81
C SER A 192 -4.59 -21.41 -5.61
N GLY A 193 -3.40 -20.82 -5.42
CA GLY A 193 -2.47 -21.18 -4.37
C GLY A 193 -1.60 -22.40 -4.68
N ASN A 194 -1.65 -22.93 -5.92
CA ASN A 194 -0.82 -24.05 -6.32
C ASN A 194 0.60 -23.60 -6.65
N GLU A 195 1.59 -24.37 -6.22
CA GLU A 195 2.97 -24.18 -6.67
C GLU A 195 3.07 -24.38 -8.19
N ILE A 196 3.74 -23.47 -8.88
CA ILE A 196 3.89 -23.55 -10.35
C ILE A 196 5.11 -24.37 -10.77
N TYR A 197 6.01 -24.67 -9.85
CA TYR A 197 7.16 -25.58 -9.99
C TYR A 197 7.55 -26.16 -8.62
N LYS A 198 8.38 -27.21 -8.60
CA LYS A 198 8.75 -27.93 -7.35
C LYS A 198 9.98 -27.36 -6.64
N SER A 199 10.80 -26.59 -7.35
CA SER A 199 12.03 -26.01 -6.80
C SER A 199 11.75 -25.05 -5.65
N ARG A 200 12.69 -24.97 -4.71
CA ARG A 200 12.72 -23.98 -3.62
C ARG A 200 14.01 -23.22 -3.69
N PHE A 201 13.96 -21.97 -3.27
CA PHE A 201 15.06 -21.03 -3.35
C PHE A 201 15.27 -20.33 -2.01
N LEU A 202 16.45 -19.79 -1.79
CA LEU A 202 16.77 -18.94 -0.65
C LEU A 202 15.98 -17.61 -0.74
N GLN A 203 15.85 -17.08 -1.98
CA GLN A 203 15.10 -15.87 -2.28
C GLN A 203 14.53 -15.93 -3.69
N VAL A 204 13.37 -15.30 -3.89
CA VAL A 204 12.73 -15.15 -5.21
C VAL A 204 12.21 -13.72 -5.39
N GLU A 205 12.25 -13.21 -6.60
CA GLU A 205 11.59 -11.96 -6.99
C GLU A 205 10.33 -12.24 -7.82
N PRO A 206 9.36 -11.31 -7.89
CA PRO A 206 8.19 -11.45 -8.74
C PRO A 206 8.57 -11.65 -10.21
N PHE A 207 7.70 -12.31 -10.98
CA PHE A 207 7.91 -12.42 -12.43
C PHE A 207 7.75 -11.06 -13.13
N TYR A 208 8.72 -10.74 -13.98
CA TYR A 208 8.69 -9.62 -14.92
C TYR A 208 8.94 -10.14 -16.34
N ASN A 209 8.00 -9.88 -17.24
CA ASN A 209 8.08 -10.33 -18.65
C ASN A 209 8.36 -11.82 -18.82
N GLY A 210 7.76 -12.66 -17.95
CA GLY A 210 7.90 -14.11 -18.00
C GLY A 210 9.12 -14.69 -17.28
N PHE A 211 9.92 -13.83 -16.59
CA PHE A 211 11.15 -14.26 -15.90
C PHE A 211 11.20 -13.72 -14.47
N ALA A 212 11.86 -14.46 -13.60
CA ALA A 212 12.13 -14.05 -12.22
C ALA A 212 13.61 -14.28 -11.86
N LEU A 213 14.18 -13.36 -11.09
CA LEU A 213 15.45 -13.56 -10.43
C LEU A 213 15.22 -14.37 -9.16
N VAL A 214 16.01 -15.42 -8.97
CA VAL A 214 16.00 -16.24 -7.77
C VAL A 214 17.43 -16.44 -7.27
N GLU A 215 17.58 -16.73 -5.99
CA GLU A 215 18.85 -17.11 -5.37
C GLU A 215 18.71 -18.50 -4.78
N ASP A 216 19.58 -19.42 -5.17
CA ASP A 216 19.59 -20.79 -4.64
C ASP A 216 20.28 -20.87 -3.26
N PHE A 217 20.30 -22.05 -2.65
CA PHE A 217 20.89 -22.25 -1.32
C PHE A 217 22.43 -22.20 -1.31
N ASP A 218 23.06 -22.17 -2.48
CA ASP A 218 24.51 -21.94 -2.67
C ASP A 218 24.84 -20.46 -2.92
N ASN A 219 23.83 -19.56 -2.75
CA ASN A 219 23.88 -18.11 -3.03
C ASN A 219 24.15 -17.77 -4.50
N GLN A 220 23.84 -18.69 -5.42
CA GLN A 220 23.95 -18.43 -6.84
C GLN A 220 22.68 -17.74 -7.35
N LYS A 221 22.86 -16.64 -8.08
CA LYS A 221 21.76 -15.90 -8.72
C LYS A 221 21.41 -16.51 -10.06
N ILE A 222 20.13 -16.80 -10.28
CA ILE A 222 19.62 -17.54 -11.42
C ILE A 222 18.38 -16.83 -11.96
N ILE A 223 18.23 -16.78 -13.27
CA ILE A 223 16.98 -16.37 -13.93
C ILE A 223 16.20 -17.63 -14.28
N ILE A 224 14.95 -17.68 -13.84
CA ILE A 224 14.01 -18.76 -14.18
C ILE A 224 12.85 -18.23 -15.00
N ASP A 225 12.24 -19.09 -15.81
CA ASP A 225 10.96 -18.84 -16.48
C ASP A 225 9.75 -19.16 -15.57
N GLU A 226 8.54 -18.90 -16.04
CA GLU A 226 7.28 -19.19 -15.31
C GLU A 226 7.03 -20.69 -15.08
N LYS A 227 7.82 -21.58 -15.66
CA LYS A 227 7.77 -23.03 -15.41
C LYS A 227 8.84 -23.47 -14.40
N GLY A 228 9.64 -22.53 -13.89
CA GLY A 228 10.76 -22.82 -13.01
C GLY A 228 12.00 -23.36 -13.72
N SER A 229 12.05 -23.28 -15.07
CA SER A 229 13.22 -23.73 -15.84
C SER A 229 14.31 -22.67 -15.79
N ILE A 230 15.54 -23.06 -15.52
CA ILE A 230 16.70 -22.16 -15.52
C ILE A 230 16.98 -21.66 -16.94
N THR A 231 17.02 -20.36 -17.11
CA THR A 231 17.32 -19.71 -18.39
C THR A 231 18.70 -19.07 -18.43
N LEU A 232 19.20 -18.61 -17.27
CA LEU A 232 20.50 -17.95 -17.16
C LEU A 232 21.05 -18.05 -15.74
N PHE A 233 22.35 -18.30 -15.62
CA PHE A 233 23.12 -18.08 -14.38
C PHE A 233 23.76 -16.70 -14.43
N ILE A 234 23.60 -15.93 -13.35
CA ILE A 234 24.24 -14.61 -13.22
C ILE A 234 25.54 -14.80 -12.44
N SER A 235 26.64 -14.54 -13.11
CA SER A 235 28.00 -14.58 -12.54
C SER A 235 28.32 -13.36 -11.69
#